data_31641d9ab51082cbd614bf9cbd288e0c
#
_entry.id   31641d9ab51082cbd614bf9cbd288e0c
#
_cell.length_a   1.000
_cell.length_b   1.000
_cell.length_c   1.000
_cell.angle_alpha   90.00
_cell.angle_beta   90.00
_cell.angle_gamma   90.00
#
_symmetry.space_group_name_H-M   'P 1'
#
loop_
_entity.id
_entity.type
_entity.pdbx_description
1 polymer ?
#
loop_
_entity_poly.entity_id
_entity_poly.type
_entity_poly.pdbx_seq_one_letter_code
_entity_poly.pdbx_strand_id
1 'polypeptide(L)'
;FEDVPGIVGDKEGGTKYLRTSANDELQTKVSPLVDSALTSAGVYEQFDGLAEEHSFIRDAGLNRERINRSVTDQALDGIFAYMGFEERKFRDNPIGNVGKVLGDLLN
;
A
#
# COMPACT_ATOMS: atom_id res chain seq x y z
N PHE A 1 -16.29 15.69 0.05
CA PHE A 1 -15.12 15.80 0.96
C PHE A 1 -15.26 16.91 2.01
N GLU A 2 -16.05 17.94 1.74
CA GLU A 2 -16.19 19.06 2.67
C GLU A 2 -16.77 18.66 4.03
N ASP A 3 -17.58 17.59 4.06
CA ASP A 3 -18.22 17.11 5.29
C ASP A 3 -17.32 16.20 6.13
N VAL A 4 -16.12 15.89 5.66
CA VAL A 4 -15.19 15.00 6.37
C VAL A 4 -14.14 15.85 7.09
N PRO A 5 -14.07 15.74 8.45
CA PRO A 5 -13.08 16.50 9.22
C PRO A 5 -11.65 16.16 8.81
N GLY A 6 -10.82 17.18 8.68
CA GLY A 6 -9.40 17.03 8.39
C GLY A 6 -9.02 17.01 6.94
N ILE A 7 -9.96 16.77 6.00
CA ILE A 7 -9.63 16.72 4.57
C ILE A 7 -9.18 18.09 4.06
N VAL A 8 -9.92 19.14 4.41
CA VAL A 8 -9.63 20.49 3.91
C VAL A 8 -8.40 21.09 4.61
N GLY A 9 -8.23 20.82 5.90
CA GLY A 9 -7.13 21.38 6.68
C GLY A 9 -5.82 20.59 6.61
N ASP A 10 -5.84 19.34 6.14
CA ASP A 10 -4.68 18.46 6.08
C ASP A 10 -4.27 18.29 4.62
N LYS A 11 -2.98 18.52 4.30
CA LYS A 11 -2.46 18.39 2.93
C LYS A 11 -2.52 16.96 2.39
N GLU A 12 -2.65 15.97 3.27
CA GLU A 12 -2.79 14.56 2.92
C GLU A 12 -4.15 14.01 3.36
N GLY A 13 -5.14 14.90 3.60
CA GLY A 13 -6.44 14.52 4.14
C GLY A 13 -7.23 13.59 3.23
N GLY A 14 -7.18 13.79 1.92
CA GLY A 14 -7.83 12.92 0.95
C GLY A 14 -7.26 11.51 0.96
N THR A 15 -5.94 11.38 1.01
CA THR A 15 -5.23 10.10 1.09
C THR A 15 -5.58 9.37 2.39
N LYS A 16 -5.58 10.09 3.52
CA LYS A 16 -5.94 9.52 4.81
C LYS A 16 -7.39 9.03 4.84
N TYR A 17 -8.29 9.80 4.24
CA TYR A 17 -9.69 9.42 4.12
C TYR A 17 -9.84 8.14 3.30
N LEU A 18 -9.20 8.06 2.15
CA LEU A 18 -9.23 6.88 1.28
C LEU A 18 -8.67 5.65 2.01
N ARG A 19 -7.56 5.80 2.70
CA ARG A 19 -6.95 4.72 3.47
C ARG A 19 -7.92 4.19 4.52
N THR A 20 -8.57 5.07 5.27
CA THR A 20 -9.52 4.67 6.31
C THR A 20 -10.76 3.99 5.72
N SER A 21 -11.28 4.53 4.61
CA SER A 21 -12.55 4.07 4.02
C SER A 21 -12.41 2.81 3.18
N ALA A 22 -11.27 2.60 2.53
CA ALA A 22 -11.09 1.54 1.54
C ALA A 22 -9.96 0.57 1.88
N ASN A 23 -9.35 0.67 3.05
CA ASN A 23 -8.19 -0.16 3.39
C ASN A 23 -8.49 -1.65 3.29
N ASP A 24 -9.62 -2.10 3.85
CA ASP A 24 -9.98 -3.52 3.85
C ASP A 24 -10.26 -4.03 2.43
N GLU A 25 -10.93 -3.23 1.62
CA GLU A 25 -11.20 -3.58 0.22
C GLU A 25 -9.90 -3.64 -0.58
N LEU A 26 -8.99 -2.70 -0.37
CA LEU A 26 -7.69 -2.68 -1.03
C LEU A 26 -6.84 -3.87 -0.60
N GLN A 27 -6.84 -4.25 0.67
CA GLN A 27 -6.17 -5.46 1.13
C GLN A 27 -6.70 -6.69 0.42
N THR A 28 -8.01 -6.81 0.30
CA THR A 28 -8.65 -7.93 -0.39
C THR A 28 -8.22 -8.02 -1.86
N LYS A 29 -8.05 -6.89 -2.52
CA LYS A 29 -7.64 -6.85 -3.93
C LYS A 29 -6.13 -7.02 -4.13
N VAL A 30 -5.32 -6.49 -3.22
CA VAL A 30 -3.86 -6.52 -3.34
C VAL A 30 -3.29 -7.86 -2.86
N SER A 31 -3.88 -8.47 -1.84
CA SER A 31 -3.40 -9.72 -1.26
C SER A 31 -3.18 -10.84 -2.29
N PRO A 32 -4.12 -11.10 -3.25
CA PRO A 32 -3.87 -12.12 -4.27
C PRO A 32 -2.69 -11.79 -5.19
N LEU A 33 -2.46 -10.52 -5.48
CA LEU A 33 -1.33 -10.08 -6.31
C LEU A 33 -0.01 -10.31 -5.58
N VAL A 34 0.03 -10.02 -4.27
CA VAL A 34 1.18 -10.29 -3.42
C VAL A 34 1.45 -11.79 -3.34
N ASP A 35 0.40 -12.59 -3.17
CA ASP A 35 0.51 -14.05 -3.13
C ASP A 35 1.15 -14.59 -4.40
N SER A 36 0.69 -14.14 -5.57
CA SER A 36 1.27 -14.54 -6.85
C SER A 36 2.72 -14.12 -6.98
N ALA A 37 3.07 -12.91 -6.54
CA ALA A 37 4.44 -12.42 -6.60
C ALA A 37 5.36 -13.21 -5.69
N LEU A 38 4.93 -13.49 -4.46
CA LEU A 38 5.73 -14.27 -3.50
C LEU A 38 5.91 -15.71 -3.97
N THR A 39 4.88 -16.31 -4.55
CA THR A 39 4.96 -17.65 -5.13
C THR A 39 5.95 -17.69 -6.28
N SER A 40 5.86 -16.74 -7.20
CA SER A 40 6.76 -16.66 -8.36
C SER A 40 8.22 -16.43 -7.96
N ALA A 41 8.45 -15.69 -6.89
CA ALA A 41 9.79 -15.44 -6.38
C ALA A 41 10.35 -16.58 -5.51
N GLY A 42 9.55 -17.61 -5.23
CA GLY A 42 9.97 -18.74 -4.40
C GLY A 42 10.07 -18.45 -2.92
N VAL A 43 9.48 -17.35 -2.46
CA VAL A 43 9.57 -16.93 -1.06
C VAL A 43 8.91 -17.95 -0.12
N TYR A 44 7.74 -18.44 -0.49
CA TYR A 44 7.01 -19.43 0.34
C TYR A 44 7.77 -20.74 0.46
N GLU A 45 8.40 -21.20 -0.64
CA GLU A 45 9.20 -22.43 -0.60
C GLU A 45 10.42 -22.29 0.30
N GLN A 46 11.10 -21.14 0.20
CA GLN A 46 12.24 -20.85 1.06
C GLN A 46 11.82 -20.78 2.55
N PHE A 47 10.67 -20.16 2.80
CA PHE A 47 10.14 -20.09 4.16
C PHE A 47 9.79 -21.47 4.70
N ASP A 48 9.13 -22.31 3.90
CA ASP A 48 8.77 -23.68 4.30
C ASP A 48 10.02 -24.49 4.63
N GLY A 49 11.09 -24.37 3.82
CA GLY A 49 12.36 -25.02 4.08
C GLY A 49 13.00 -24.59 5.39
N LEU A 50 12.99 -23.29 5.67
CA LEU A 50 13.52 -22.76 6.93
C LEU A 50 12.69 -23.22 8.13
N ALA A 51 11.36 -23.29 7.97
CA ALA A 51 10.46 -23.74 9.04
C ALA A 51 10.64 -25.23 9.36
N GLU A 52 11.00 -26.04 8.37
CA GLU A 52 11.33 -27.45 8.59
C GLU A 52 12.64 -27.62 9.37
N GLU A 53 13.65 -26.80 9.06
CA GLU A 53 14.95 -26.84 9.73
C GLU A 53 14.92 -26.21 11.12
N HIS A 54 14.04 -25.22 11.33
CA HIS A 54 13.99 -24.40 12.54
C HIS A 54 12.57 -24.34 13.11
N SER A 55 12.26 -25.23 14.03
CA SER A 55 10.92 -25.32 14.61
C SER A 55 10.46 -24.04 15.29
N PHE A 56 11.41 -23.22 15.79
CA PHE A 56 11.06 -21.95 16.44
C PHE A 56 10.30 -21.00 15.48
N ILE A 57 10.49 -21.12 14.17
CA ILE A 57 9.76 -20.31 13.18
C ILE A 57 8.27 -20.66 13.23
N ARG A 58 7.92 -21.94 13.30
CA ARG A 58 6.53 -22.38 13.46
C ARG A 58 5.96 -21.97 14.81
N ASP A 59 6.76 -22.13 15.86
CA ASP A 59 6.36 -21.82 17.23
C ASP A 59 6.10 -20.33 17.41
N ALA A 60 6.76 -19.47 16.63
CA ALA A 60 6.53 -18.05 16.61
C ALA A 60 5.23 -17.66 15.87
N GLY A 61 4.51 -18.64 15.32
CA GLY A 61 3.26 -18.40 14.60
C GLY A 61 3.43 -17.82 13.21
N LEU A 62 4.63 -17.89 12.66
CA LEU A 62 4.91 -17.44 11.30
C LEU A 62 4.39 -18.47 10.30
N ASN A 63 3.65 -18.02 9.29
CA ASN A 63 3.10 -18.86 8.23
C ASN A 63 2.91 -18.04 6.96
N ARG A 64 2.48 -18.70 5.87
CA ARG A 64 2.28 -18.04 4.58
C ARG A 64 1.29 -16.89 4.65
N GLU A 65 0.20 -17.06 5.38
CA GLU A 65 -0.81 -16.03 5.55
C GLU A 65 -0.25 -14.78 6.21
N ARG A 66 0.57 -14.95 7.24
CA ARG A 66 1.20 -13.84 7.94
C ARG A 66 2.23 -13.13 7.09
N ILE A 67 3.00 -13.88 6.30
CA ILE A 67 3.96 -13.30 5.35
C ILE A 67 3.21 -12.47 4.32
N ASN A 68 2.15 -13.03 3.71
CA ASN A 68 1.34 -12.33 2.75
C ASN A 68 0.75 -11.05 3.34
N ARG A 69 0.15 -11.15 4.54
CA ARG A 69 -0.45 -9.99 5.21
C ARG A 69 0.59 -8.89 5.49
N SER A 70 1.75 -9.28 5.99
CA SER A 70 2.82 -8.32 6.28
C SER A 70 3.29 -7.60 5.02
N VAL A 71 3.53 -8.34 3.94
CA VAL A 71 3.95 -7.75 2.66
C VAL A 71 2.84 -6.89 2.07
N THR A 72 1.59 -7.35 2.15
CA THR A 72 0.44 -6.58 1.67
C THR A 72 0.30 -5.26 2.43
N ASP A 73 0.41 -5.30 3.75
CA ASP A 73 0.34 -4.09 4.59
C ASP A 73 1.47 -3.12 4.25
N GLN A 74 2.68 -3.61 4.06
CA GLN A 74 3.82 -2.77 3.69
C GLN A 74 3.66 -2.18 2.29
N ALA A 75 3.13 -2.96 1.35
CA ALA A 75 2.84 -2.48 0.00
C ALA A 75 1.80 -1.36 0.03
N LEU A 76 0.74 -1.53 0.80
CA LEU A 76 -0.29 -0.50 0.96
C LEU A 76 0.26 0.74 1.65
N ASP A 77 1.09 0.56 2.69
CA ASP A 77 1.74 1.69 3.36
C ASP A 77 2.58 2.50 2.37
N GLY A 78 3.33 1.84 1.51
CA GLY A 78 4.12 2.50 0.47
C GLY A 78 3.25 3.22 -0.55
N ILE A 79 2.16 2.60 -0.99
CA ILE A 79 1.22 3.19 -1.94
C ILE A 79 0.59 4.45 -1.33
N PHE A 80 0.09 4.36 -0.09
CA PHE A 80 -0.54 5.51 0.56
C PHE A 80 0.46 6.61 0.90
N ALA A 81 1.69 6.26 1.26
CA ALA A 81 2.74 7.26 1.48
C ALA A 81 3.04 8.03 0.20
N TYR A 82 3.12 7.33 -0.93
CA TYR A 82 3.32 7.97 -2.23
C TYR A 82 2.14 8.84 -2.62
N MET A 83 0.91 8.34 -2.44
CA MET A 83 -0.30 9.11 -2.72
C MET A 83 -0.36 10.38 -1.87
N GLY A 84 -0.03 10.28 -0.58
CA GLY A 84 -0.01 11.44 0.31
C GLY A 84 1.01 12.48 -0.13
N PHE A 85 2.18 12.03 -0.55
CA PHE A 85 3.23 12.92 -1.08
C PHE A 85 2.75 13.66 -2.33
N GLU A 86 2.11 12.95 -3.27
CA GLU A 86 1.58 13.56 -4.49
C GLU A 86 0.40 14.51 -4.19
N GLU A 87 -0.46 14.14 -3.27
CA GLU A 87 -1.57 15.01 -2.85
C GLU A 87 -1.03 16.31 -2.23
N ARG A 88 -0.03 16.21 -1.37
CA ARG A 88 0.61 17.38 -0.75
C ARG A 88 1.20 18.30 -1.81
N LYS A 89 1.93 17.75 -2.77
CA LYS A 89 2.50 18.52 -3.88
C LYS A 89 1.41 19.24 -4.67
N PHE A 90 0.32 18.55 -4.97
CA PHE A 90 -0.79 19.12 -5.70
C PHE A 90 -1.42 20.29 -4.93
N ARG A 91 -1.64 20.13 -3.61
CA ARG A 91 -2.22 21.19 -2.79
C ARG A 91 -1.29 22.38 -2.61
N ASP A 92 0.02 22.17 -2.59
CA ASP A 92 1.01 23.24 -2.47
C ASP A 92 1.12 24.05 -3.75
N ASN A 93 0.92 23.42 -4.92
CA ASN A 93 1.02 24.10 -6.21
C ASN A 93 0.02 23.49 -7.21
N PRO A 94 -1.28 23.71 -7.00
CA PRO A 94 -2.30 23.08 -7.84
C PRO A 94 -2.24 23.56 -9.30
N ILE A 95 -1.95 24.82 -9.55
CA ILE A 95 -1.88 25.38 -10.92
C ILE A 95 -0.69 24.78 -11.66
N GLY A 96 0.48 24.73 -11.04
CA GLY A 96 1.68 24.17 -11.65
C GLY A 96 1.51 22.69 -11.97
N ASN A 97 0.91 21.92 -11.06
CA ASN A 97 0.69 20.49 -11.25
C ASN A 97 -0.34 20.22 -12.36
N VAL A 98 -1.40 21.00 -12.44
CA VAL A 98 -2.40 20.88 -13.52
C VAL A 98 -1.75 21.18 -14.87
N GLY A 99 -0.95 22.25 -14.95
CA GLY A 99 -0.22 22.60 -16.18
C GLY A 99 0.72 21.50 -16.63
N LYS A 100 1.44 20.89 -15.68
CA LYS A 100 2.34 19.78 -15.98
C LYS A 100 1.59 18.55 -16.50
N VAL A 101 0.49 18.18 -15.86
CA VAL A 101 -0.34 17.05 -16.30
C VAL A 101 -0.89 17.30 -17.70
N LEU A 102 -1.41 18.48 -17.97
CA LEU A 102 -1.93 18.82 -19.28
C LEU A 102 -0.82 18.80 -20.34
N GLY A 103 0.37 19.30 -20.00
CA GLY A 103 1.52 19.24 -20.89
C GLY A 103 1.91 17.79 -21.24
N ASP A 104 1.93 16.91 -20.26
CA ASP A 104 2.25 15.50 -20.46
C ASP A 104 1.20 14.79 -21.33
N LEU A 105 -0.08 15.15 -21.18
CA LEU A 105 -1.16 14.57 -21.97
C LEU A 105 -1.17 15.07 -23.43
N LEU A 106 -0.72 16.29 -23.67
CA LEU A 106 -0.74 16.91 -25.01
C LEU A 106 0.53 16.60 -25.80
N ASN A 107 1.57 16.13 -25.17
CA ASN A 107 2.81 15.75 -25.82
C ASN A 107 2.88 14.24 -26.02
#